data_7a7f23a334aa923cde500dede22ea422
#
_entry.id   7a7f23a334aa923cde500dede22ea422
#
_cell.length_a   1.000
_cell.length_b   1.000
_cell.length_c   1.000
_cell.angle_alpha   90.00
_cell.angle_beta   90.00
_cell.angle_gamma   90.00
#
_symmetry.space_group_name_H-M   'P 1'
#
loop_
_entity.id
_entity.type
_entity.pdbx_description
1 polymer ?
#
loop_
_entity_poly.entity_id
_entity_poly.type
_entity_poly.pdbx_seq_one_letter_code
_entity_poly.pdbx_strand_id
1 'polypeptide(L)'
;LASSAASDVYKRQTNLEQVKKVLNEVKPDVVINCAAATNVDGCEANQDLAFKINSLGPRNLAMVAEELGAKIVQVSTDYVFSGVGEAPLKECDLVAPVSVYGKTKLLGEEFVRDFSTKYYIVRTAWLYGYVGHNFVYTMMKLGKDRDTLNVVNDQLGNPTHANDLAYHILKLIQTEEYGVYHCTGKGECSWYNFASEIMK
;
A
#
# COMPACT_ATOMS: atom_id res chain seq x y z
N LEU A 1 -9.89 -0.31 -14.34
CA LEU A 1 -11.13 -0.70 -13.66
C LEU A 1 -11.66 0.48 -12.86
N ALA A 2 -12.91 0.86 -13.11
CA ALA A 2 -13.53 2.07 -12.62
C ALA A 2 -13.65 2.13 -11.09
N SER A 3 -13.73 3.33 -10.52
CA SER A 3 -13.82 3.62 -9.08
C SER A 3 -14.98 2.94 -8.34
N SER A 4 -16.03 2.50 -9.03
CA SER A 4 -17.11 1.69 -8.46
C SER A 4 -16.64 0.28 -8.05
N ALA A 5 -15.65 -0.28 -8.77
CA ALA A 5 -15.07 -1.56 -8.43
C ALA A 5 -14.22 -1.47 -7.15
N ALA A 6 -13.55 -0.35 -6.88
CA ALA A 6 -12.73 -0.18 -5.69
C ALA A 6 -13.56 -0.24 -4.40
N SER A 7 -14.69 0.48 -4.31
CA SER A 7 -15.54 0.45 -3.11
C SER A 7 -16.15 -0.93 -2.85
N ASP A 8 -16.38 -1.72 -3.89
CA ASP A 8 -16.91 -3.06 -3.78
C ASP A 8 -15.83 -4.08 -3.36
N VAL A 9 -14.61 -3.92 -3.86
CA VAL A 9 -13.43 -4.72 -3.43
C VAL A 9 -13.15 -4.52 -1.94
N TYR A 10 -13.20 -3.29 -1.43
CA TYR A 10 -13.01 -3.03 0.00
C TYR A 10 -14.04 -3.72 0.87
N LYS A 11 -15.30 -3.78 0.43
CA LYS A 11 -16.37 -4.47 1.15
C LYS A 11 -16.21 -5.99 1.11
N ARG A 12 -15.75 -6.54 -0.01
CA ARG A 12 -15.61 -8.00 -0.19
C ARG A 12 -14.53 -8.59 0.69
N GLN A 13 -13.34 -8.00 0.74
CA GLN A 13 -12.24 -8.53 1.56
C GLN A 13 -12.53 -8.51 3.07
N THR A 14 -13.41 -7.61 3.55
CA THR A 14 -13.79 -7.54 4.97
C THR A 14 -14.79 -8.63 5.39
N ASN A 15 -15.37 -9.35 4.43
CA ASN A 15 -16.30 -10.44 4.67
C ASN A 15 -15.61 -11.78 4.37
N LEU A 16 -15.27 -12.55 5.40
CA LEU A 16 -14.55 -13.82 5.27
C LEU A 16 -15.27 -14.82 4.37
N GLU A 17 -16.59 -14.94 4.48
CA GLU A 17 -17.37 -15.89 3.66
C GLU A 17 -17.33 -15.53 2.17
N GLN A 18 -17.33 -14.23 1.84
CA GLN A 18 -17.15 -13.80 0.46
C GLN A 18 -15.73 -14.06 -0.06
N VAL A 19 -14.71 -13.84 0.78
CA VAL A 19 -13.31 -14.19 0.45
C VAL A 19 -13.19 -15.68 0.19
N LYS A 20 -13.71 -16.52 1.09
CA LYS A 20 -13.72 -17.99 0.93
C LYS A 20 -14.40 -18.40 -0.37
N LYS A 21 -15.60 -17.87 -0.64
CA LYS A 21 -16.34 -18.19 -1.86
C LYS A 21 -15.51 -17.88 -3.11
N VAL A 22 -15.02 -16.65 -3.22
CA VAL A 22 -14.27 -16.20 -4.42
C VAL A 22 -12.97 -16.96 -4.61
N LEU A 23 -12.16 -17.09 -3.55
CA LEU A 23 -10.86 -17.76 -3.68
C LEU A 23 -11.00 -19.27 -3.92
N ASN A 24 -12.02 -19.94 -3.35
CA ASN A 24 -12.31 -21.34 -3.66
C ASN A 24 -12.83 -21.57 -5.09
N GLU A 25 -13.55 -20.60 -5.65
CA GLU A 25 -13.98 -20.65 -7.07
C GLU A 25 -12.79 -20.42 -8.02
N VAL A 26 -11.93 -19.43 -7.73
CA VAL A 26 -10.80 -19.04 -8.59
C VAL A 26 -9.60 -19.98 -8.43
N LYS A 27 -9.34 -20.48 -7.22
CA LYS A 27 -8.17 -21.29 -6.83
C LYS A 27 -6.85 -20.70 -7.33
N PRO A 28 -6.52 -19.45 -6.93
CA PRO A 28 -5.33 -18.77 -7.42
C PRO A 28 -4.06 -19.40 -6.81
N ASP A 29 -2.95 -19.37 -7.58
CA ASP A 29 -1.62 -19.66 -7.05
C ASP A 29 -1.06 -18.52 -6.20
N VAL A 30 -1.49 -17.28 -6.51
CA VAL A 30 -1.03 -16.06 -5.83
C VAL A 30 -2.20 -15.10 -5.65
N VAL A 31 -2.35 -14.56 -4.44
CA VAL A 31 -3.27 -13.46 -4.11
C VAL A 31 -2.45 -12.18 -3.94
N ILE A 32 -2.71 -11.15 -4.76
CA ILE A 32 -2.04 -9.84 -4.64
C ILE A 32 -3.05 -8.83 -4.08
N ASN A 33 -2.87 -8.43 -2.83
CA ASN A 33 -3.71 -7.45 -2.16
C ASN A 33 -3.16 -6.04 -2.30
N CYS A 34 -3.76 -5.28 -3.23
CA CYS A 34 -3.51 -3.83 -3.40
C CYS A 34 -4.61 -2.97 -2.76
N ALA A 35 -5.63 -3.59 -2.15
CA ALA A 35 -6.76 -2.85 -1.59
C ALA A 35 -6.41 -2.24 -0.23
N ALA A 36 -6.63 -0.95 -0.07
CA ALA A 36 -6.42 -0.22 1.17
C ALA A 36 -7.27 1.05 1.26
N ALA A 37 -7.63 1.46 2.47
CA ALA A 37 -8.07 2.80 2.77
C ALA A 37 -6.82 3.69 2.89
N THR A 38 -6.53 4.50 1.87
CA THR A 38 -5.26 5.25 1.73
C THR A 38 -5.37 6.72 2.09
N ASN A 39 -6.57 7.24 2.30
CA ASN A 39 -6.77 8.62 2.76
C ASN A 39 -6.41 8.70 4.25
N VAL A 40 -5.25 9.27 4.57
CA VAL A 40 -4.70 9.34 5.93
C VAL A 40 -5.65 10.07 6.86
N ASP A 41 -6.12 11.28 6.50
CA ASP A 41 -7.08 12.06 7.30
C ASP A 41 -8.44 11.36 7.42
N GLY A 42 -8.87 10.68 6.34
CA GLY A 42 -10.08 9.87 6.35
C GLY A 42 -9.99 8.66 7.29
N CYS A 43 -8.79 8.10 7.47
CA CYS A 43 -8.55 7.03 8.45
C CYS A 43 -8.65 7.56 9.90
N GLU A 44 -8.12 8.77 10.18
CA GLU A 44 -8.30 9.41 11.49
C GLU A 44 -9.79 9.65 11.78
N ALA A 45 -10.54 10.12 10.78
CA ALA A 45 -11.98 10.40 10.91
C ALA A 45 -12.84 9.13 11.05
N ASN A 46 -12.41 7.99 10.52
CA ASN A 46 -13.14 6.72 10.54
C ASN A 46 -12.20 5.53 10.78
N GLN A 47 -11.76 5.39 12.02
CA GLN A 47 -10.79 4.37 12.45
C GLN A 47 -11.33 2.95 12.27
N ASP A 48 -12.62 2.72 12.53
CA ASP A 48 -13.27 1.40 12.37
C ASP A 48 -13.23 0.93 10.91
N LEU A 49 -13.49 1.83 9.98
CA LEU A 49 -13.43 1.51 8.55
C LEU A 49 -11.99 1.24 8.12
N ALA A 50 -11.04 2.06 8.58
CA ALA A 50 -9.63 1.87 8.30
C ALA A 50 -9.14 0.51 8.82
N PHE A 51 -9.49 0.14 10.07
CA PHE A 51 -9.17 -1.17 10.65
C PHE A 51 -9.78 -2.33 9.85
N LYS A 52 -11.06 -2.25 9.50
CA LYS A 52 -11.72 -3.30 8.71
C LYS A 52 -11.03 -3.52 7.37
N ILE A 53 -10.71 -2.44 6.66
CA ILE A 53 -10.11 -2.52 5.32
C ILE A 53 -8.64 -2.89 5.39
N ASN A 54 -7.84 -2.18 6.20
CA ASN A 54 -6.38 -2.27 6.19
C ASN A 54 -5.83 -3.42 7.04
N SER A 55 -6.63 -3.95 7.99
CA SER A 55 -6.20 -5.01 8.91
C SER A 55 -7.01 -6.30 8.70
N LEU A 56 -8.34 -6.27 8.88
CA LEU A 56 -9.17 -7.48 8.76
C LEU A 56 -9.26 -8.00 7.32
N GLY A 57 -9.24 -7.12 6.32
CA GLY A 57 -9.19 -7.53 4.91
C GLY A 57 -7.96 -8.40 4.60
N PRO A 58 -6.73 -7.91 4.83
CA PRO A 58 -5.50 -8.70 4.70
C PRO A 58 -5.52 -10.00 5.51
N ARG A 59 -6.02 -9.98 6.77
CA ARG A 59 -6.18 -11.19 7.58
C ARG A 59 -7.03 -12.24 6.89
N ASN A 60 -8.22 -11.86 6.42
CA ASN A 60 -9.14 -12.78 5.76
C ASN A 60 -8.53 -13.39 4.49
N LEU A 61 -7.81 -12.56 3.70
CA LEU A 61 -7.12 -13.03 2.50
C LEU A 61 -5.98 -14.00 2.86
N ALA A 62 -5.19 -13.69 3.88
CA ALA A 62 -4.08 -14.54 4.32
C ALA A 62 -4.56 -15.90 4.81
N MET A 63 -5.63 -15.94 5.65
CA MET A 63 -6.23 -17.18 6.12
C MET A 63 -6.67 -18.11 4.98
N VAL A 64 -7.38 -17.54 4.00
CA VAL A 64 -7.89 -18.36 2.90
C VAL A 64 -6.80 -18.71 1.89
N ALA A 65 -5.82 -17.84 1.66
CA ALA A 65 -4.64 -18.15 0.85
C ALA A 65 -3.85 -19.32 1.45
N GLU A 66 -3.64 -19.33 2.77
CA GLU A 66 -2.98 -20.45 3.46
C GLU A 66 -3.78 -21.76 3.35
N GLU A 67 -5.10 -21.73 3.56
CA GLU A 67 -5.97 -22.90 3.37
C GLU A 67 -5.86 -23.51 1.96
N LEU A 68 -5.61 -22.67 0.93
CA LEU A 68 -5.46 -23.08 -0.47
C LEU A 68 -4.00 -23.38 -0.87
N GLY A 69 -3.03 -23.14 0.01
CA GLY A 69 -1.61 -23.26 -0.28
C GLY A 69 -1.09 -22.18 -1.24
N ALA A 70 -1.86 -21.12 -1.48
CA ALA A 70 -1.51 -19.99 -2.34
C ALA A 70 -0.53 -19.03 -1.65
N LYS A 71 0.30 -18.35 -2.46
CA LYS A 71 1.13 -17.23 -1.99
C LYS A 71 0.26 -15.98 -1.77
N ILE A 72 0.61 -15.14 -0.79
CA ILE A 72 -0.02 -13.82 -0.63
C ILE A 72 1.00 -12.70 -0.74
N VAL A 73 0.69 -11.67 -1.51
CA VAL A 73 1.41 -10.40 -1.55
C VAL A 73 0.54 -9.33 -0.90
N GLN A 74 1.03 -8.71 0.16
CA GLN A 74 0.40 -7.57 0.81
C GLN A 74 1.17 -6.30 0.45
N VAL A 75 0.55 -5.40 -0.32
CA VAL A 75 1.11 -4.07 -0.54
C VAL A 75 0.91 -3.24 0.72
N SER A 76 2.04 -2.76 1.28
CA SER A 76 2.10 -1.95 2.49
C SER A 76 2.73 -0.59 2.22
N THR A 77 3.16 0.13 3.26
CA THR A 77 3.53 1.53 3.22
C THR A 77 4.71 1.83 4.14
N ASP A 78 5.44 2.89 3.83
CA ASP A 78 6.42 3.55 4.70
C ASP A 78 5.81 4.16 5.98
N TYR A 79 4.50 4.44 6.00
CA TYR A 79 3.78 4.95 7.19
C TYR A 79 3.77 3.97 8.38
N VAL A 80 4.29 2.76 8.23
CA VAL A 80 4.55 1.84 9.35
C VAL A 80 5.71 2.31 10.24
N PHE A 81 6.53 3.23 9.76
CA PHE A 81 7.61 3.86 10.50
C PHE A 81 7.18 5.18 11.15
N SER A 82 7.98 5.68 12.09
CA SER A 82 7.70 6.93 12.81
C SER A 82 7.85 8.20 11.96
N GLY A 83 8.58 8.11 10.85
CA GLY A 83 8.95 9.26 10.03
C GLY A 83 10.04 10.14 10.65
N VAL A 84 10.68 9.70 11.75
CA VAL A 84 11.77 10.40 12.42
C VAL A 84 13.10 9.73 12.07
N GLY A 85 14.11 10.52 11.70
CA GLY A 85 15.46 10.04 11.36
C GLY A 85 15.93 10.54 10.00
N GLU A 86 17.24 10.46 9.76
CA GLU A 86 17.89 10.94 8.53
C GLU A 86 18.44 9.81 7.66
N ALA A 87 18.52 8.59 8.20
CA ALA A 87 19.06 7.44 7.47
C ALA A 87 17.99 6.70 6.68
N PRO A 88 18.33 6.12 5.52
CA PRO A 88 17.42 5.23 4.81
C PRO A 88 16.97 4.05 5.69
N LEU A 89 15.66 3.82 5.73
CA LEU A 89 15.05 2.76 6.52
C LEU A 89 15.23 1.39 5.83
N LYS A 90 15.46 0.36 6.64
CA LYS A 90 15.56 -1.05 6.22
C LYS A 90 14.33 -1.82 6.66
N GLU A 91 14.09 -2.97 6.03
CA GLU A 91 12.95 -3.85 6.32
C GLU A 91 12.92 -4.32 7.78
N CYS A 92 14.11 -4.49 8.40
CA CYS A 92 14.27 -4.93 9.78
C CYS A 92 14.26 -3.81 10.83
N ASP A 93 14.16 -2.54 10.41
CA ASP A 93 14.13 -1.42 11.33
C ASP A 93 12.83 -1.38 12.13
N LEU A 94 12.90 -0.76 13.31
CA LEU A 94 11.76 -0.70 14.24
C LEU A 94 10.59 0.06 13.61
N VAL A 95 9.46 -0.61 13.51
CA VAL A 95 8.19 0.00 13.09
C VAL A 95 7.54 0.73 14.27
N ALA A 96 7.08 1.97 14.05
CA ALA A 96 6.46 2.81 15.06
C ALA A 96 5.45 3.80 14.42
N PRO A 97 4.34 3.31 13.84
CA PRO A 97 3.40 4.16 13.11
C PRO A 97 2.73 5.18 14.02
N VAL A 98 2.67 6.43 13.56
CA VAL A 98 2.04 7.53 14.32
C VAL A 98 0.57 7.72 13.93
N SER A 99 0.19 7.54 12.65
CA SER A 99 -1.16 7.71 12.13
C SER A 99 -2.01 6.44 12.25
N VAL A 100 -3.34 6.60 12.26
CA VAL A 100 -4.30 5.47 12.18
C VAL A 100 -4.09 4.68 10.88
N TYR A 101 -3.80 5.36 9.76
CA TYR A 101 -3.45 4.69 8.52
C TYR A 101 -2.25 3.75 8.71
N GLY A 102 -1.14 4.27 9.22
CA GLY A 102 0.07 3.47 9.46
C GLY A 102 -0.18 2.33 10.44
N LYS A 103 -0.85 2.57 11.56
CA LYS A 103 -1.20 1.56 12.57
C LYS A 103 -2.05 0.42 12.00
N THR A 104 -3.07 0.76 11.22
CA THR A 104 -3.96 -0.25 10.62
C THR A 104 -3.28 -1.03 9.48
N LYS A 105 -2.38 -0.39 8.72
CA LYS A 105 -1.55 -1.08 7.73
C LYS A 105 -0.55 -2.03 8.38
N LEU A 106 0.14 -1.60 9.45
CA LEU A 106 1.06 -2.45 10.19
C LEU A 106 0.35 -3.68 10.79
N LEU A 107 -0.82 -3.49 11.41
CA LEU A 107 -1.60 -4.61 11.91
C LEU A 107 -2.03 -5.57 10.79
N GLY A 108 -2.27 -5.07 9.58
CA GLY A 108 -2.49 -5.90 8.39
C GLY A 108 -1.26 -6.72 8.01
N GLU A 109 -0.04 -6.17 8.13
CA GLU A 109 1.21 -6.91 7.95
C GLU A 109 1.36 -8.03 9.00
N GLU A 110 1.06 -7.72 10.28
CA GLU A 110 1.12 -8.69 11.37
C GLU A 110 0.17 -9.85 11.14
N PHE A 111 -1.08 -9.57 10.79
CA PHE A 111 -2.03 -10.62 10.44
C PHE A 111 -1.59 -11.47 9.23
N VAL A 112 -1.00 -10.86 8.21
CA VAL A 112 -0.49 -11.64 7.07
C VAL A 112 0.64 -12.57 7.51
N ARG A 113 1.54 -12.13 8.38
CA ARG A 113 2.61 -12.96 8.94
C ARG A 113 2.08 -14.08 9.84
N ASP A 114 1.04 -13.80 10.64
CA ASP A 114 0.48 -14.75 11.58
C ASP A 114 -0.37 -15.85 10.90
N PHE A 115 -1.01 -15.52 9.78
CA PHE A 115 -1.96 -16.39 9.11
C PHE A 115 -1.49 -16.97 7.79
N SER A 116 -0.29 -16.64 7.31
CA SER A 116 0.26 -17.21 6.07
C SER A 116 1.75 -17.53 6.22
N THR A 117 2.14 -18.69 5.71
CA THR A 117 3.55 -19.12 5.64
C THR A 117 4.23 -18.70 4.36
N LYS A 118 3.46 -18.40 3.29
CA LYS A 118 3.93 -18.04 1.95
C LYS A 118 3.58 -16.59 1.61
N TYR A 119 4.18 -15.64 2.32
CA TYR A 119 3.82 -14.23 2.19
C TYR A 119 4.96 -13.35 1.69
N TYR A 120 4.59 -12.30 0.97
CA TYR A 120 5.44 -11.15 0.67
C TYR A 120 4.73 -9.88 1.15
N ILE A 121 5.34 -9.14 2.05
CA ILE A 121 4.89 -7.82 2.46
C ILE A 121 5.77 -6.82 1.73
N VAL A 122 5.18 -6.03 0.84
CA VAL A 122 5.91 -5.07 0.00
C VAL A 122 5.54 -3.66 0.44
N ARG A 123 6.44 -3.01 1.18
CA ARG A 123 6.29 -1.61 1.60
C ARG A 123 6.74 -0.70 0.47
N THR A 124 5.89 0.26 0.13
CA THR A 124 6.17 1.27 -0.89
C THR A 124 5.85 2.67 -0.36
N ALA A 125 6.32 3.71 -1.06
CA ALA A 125 6.12 5.10 -0.71
C ALA A 125 5.70 5.91 -1.93
N TRP A 126 4.88 6.95 -1.73
CA TRP A 126 4.52 7.98 -2.72
C TRP A 126 4.14 7.40 -4.08
N LEU A 127 3.25 6.39 -4.06
CA LEU A 127 2.86 5.65 -5.25
C LEU A 127 2.08 6.55 -6.23
N TYR A 128 2.49 6.57 -7.49
CA TYR A 128 1.82 7.26 -8.57
C TYR A 128 1.79 6.41 -9.85
N GLY A 129 0.92 6.75 -10.78
CA GLY A 129 0.80 6.00 -12.03
C GLY A 129 -0.19 6.63 -12.99
N TYR A 130 -0.41 5.98 -14.11
CA TYR A 130 -1.26 6.49 -15.20
C TYR A 130 -2.76 6.42 -14.90
N VAL A 131 -3.19 5.71 -13.88
CA VAL A 131 -4.60 5.49 -13.55
C VAL A 131 -4.87 5.84 -12.10
N GLY A 132 -6.05 6.41 -11.84
CA GLY A 132 -6.48 6.78 -10.51
C GLY A 132 -5.96 8.13 -10.03
N HIS A 133 -6.47 8.55 -8.87
CA HIS A 133 -6.06 9.79 -8.23
C HIS A 133 -4.68 9.62 -7.59
N ASN A 134 -3.74 10.51 -7.91
CA ASN A 134 -2.40 10.53 -7.34
C ASN A 134 -1.83 11.95 -7.30
N PHE A 135 -0.68 12.12 -6.64
CA PHE A 135 -0.06 13.42 -6.45
C PHE A 135 0.30 14.10 -7.78
N VAL A 136 0.78 13.35 -8.78
CA VAL A 136 1.15 13.92 -10.11
C VAL A 136 -0.05 14.59 -10.76
N TYR A 137 -1.18 13.87 -10.87
CA TYR A 137 -2.39 14.45 -11.46
C TYR A 137 -2.98 15.59 -10.62
N THR A 138 -2.83 15.53 -9.29
CA THR A 138 -3.24 16.61 -8.41
C THR A 138 -2.44 17.88 -8.69
N MET A 139 -1.13 17.79 -8.78
CA MET A 139 -0.26 18.92 -9.10
C MET A 139 -0.55 19.47 -10.51
N MET A 140 -0.63 18.61 -11.52
CA MET A 140 -0.97 19.02 -12.89
C MET A 140 -2.31 19.75 -12.97
N LYS A 141 -3.32 19.33 -12.20
CA LYS A 141 -4.62 20.02 -12.16
C LYS A 141 -4.51 21.36 -11.45
N LEU A 142 -3.91 21.40 -10.25
CA LEU A 142 -3.77 22.62 -9.47
C LEU A 142 -2.94 23.68 -10.20
N GLY A 143 -1.90 23.29 -10.93
CA GLY A 143 -1.08 24.21 -11.72
C GLY A 143 -1.78 24.83 -12.92
N LYS A 144 -2.88 24.23 -13.39
CA LYS A 144 -3.75 24.85 -14.41
C LYS A 144 -4.69 25.90 -13.81
N ASP A 145 -5.07 25.72 -12.55
CA ASP A 145 -6.12 26.52 -11.89
C ASP A 145 -5.54 27.62 -11.00
N ARG A 146 -4.22 27.63 -10.72
CA ARG A 146 -3.58 28.53 -9.75
C ARG A 146 -2.21 28.99 -10.21
N ASP A 147 -1.92 30.27 -10.02
CA ASP A 147 -0.61 30.88 -10.35
C ASP A 147 0.48 30.49 -9.34
N THR A 148 0.11 30.09 -8.13
CA THR A 148 1.04 29.74 -7.05
C THR A 148 0.51 28.55 -6.24
N LEU A 149 1.40 27.58 -5.96
CA LEU A 149 1.12 26.44 -5.09
C LEU A 149 2.13 26.43 -3.93
N ASN A 150 1.61 26.26 -2.71
CA ASN A 150 2.44 26.01 -1.53
C ASN A 150 2.57 24.52 -1.31
N VAL A 151 3.79 24.00 -1.37
CA VAL A 151 4.10 22.59 -1.18
C VAL A 151 5.16 22.44 -0.08
N VAL A 152 4.97 21.50 0.84
CA VAL A 152 5.91 21.23 1.95
C VAL A 152 7.27 20.79 1.40
N ASN A 153 8.36 21.23 2.06
CA ASN A 153 9.73 20.96 1.62
C ASN A 153 10.58 20.26 2.70
N ASP A 154 10.01 19.96 3.84
CA ASP A 154 10.64 19.33 5.00
C ASP A 154 10.33 17.82 5.12
N GLN A 155 9.50 17.29 4.23
CA GLN A 155 9.21 15.86 4.16
C GLN A 155 9.94 15.24 2.96
N LEU A 156 10.84 14.30 3.25
CA LEU A 156 11.63 13.56 2.26
C LEU A 156 11.05 12.17 2.02
N GLY A 157 11.10 11.71 0.79
CA GLY A 157 10.60 10.38 0.41
C GLY A 157 11.02 9.97 -0.99
N ASN A 158 10.52 8.82 -1.41
CA ASN A 158 10.88 8.19 -2.67
C ASN A 158 9.61 7.99 -3.53
N PRO A 159 9.36 8.84 -4.53
CA PRO A 159 8.27 8.59 -5.48
C PRO A 159 8.43 7.23 -6.16
N THR A 160 7.36 6.46 -6.23
CA THR A 160 7.37 5.10 -6.80
C THR A 160 6.35 5.02 -7.92
N HIS A 161 6.79 4.62 -9.11
CA HIS A 161 5.87 4.40 -10.22
C HIS A 161 5.19 3.02 -10.08
N ALA A 162 3.88 2.97 -10.27
CA ALA A 162 3.08 1.75 -10.07
C ALA A 162 3.51 0.58 -10.98
N ASN A 163 4.00 0.86 -12.19
CA ASN A 163 4.51 -0.18 -13.08
C ASN A 163 5.80 -0.81 -12.54
N ASP A 164 6.68 -0.01 -11.91
CA ASP A 164 7.91 -0.52 -11.32
C ASP A 164 7.58 -1.41 -10.12
N LEU A 165 6.67 -0.96 -9.26
CA LEU A 165 6.17 -1.79 -8.16
C LEU A 165 5.57 -3.10 -8.66
N ALA A 166 4.70 -3.05 -9.67
CA ALA A 166 4.10 -4.25 -10.27
C ALA A 166 5.13 -5.19 -10.88
N TYR A 167 6.13 -4.64 -11.60
CA TYR A 167 7.22 -5.43 -12.17
C TYR A 167 8.01 -6.17 -11.08
N HIS A 168 8.37 -5.49 -9.99
CA HIS A 168 9.12 -6.11 -8.91
C HIS A 168 8.29 -7.14 -8.14
N ILE A 169 6.99 -6.89 -7.91
CA ILE A 169 6.08 -7.89 -7.33
C ILE A 169 6.03 -9.14 -8.23
N LEU A 170 5.88 -8.97 -9.55
CA LEU A 170 5.85 -10.10 -10.48
C LEU A 170 7.15 -10.91 -10.49
N LYS A 171 8.30 -10.28 -10.27
CA LYS A 171 9.57 -10.98 -10.11
C LYS A 171 9.65 -11.71 -8.75
N LEU A 172 9.21 -11.06 -7.69
CA LEU A 172 9.28 -11.59 -6.34
C LEU A 172 8.43 -12.87 -6.18
N ILE A 173 7.22 -12.90 -6.73
CA ILE A 173 6.33 -14.08 -6.63
C ILE A 173 6.84 -15.32 -7.39
N GLN A 174 7.83 -15.16 -8.28
CA GLN A 174 8.51 -16.29 -8.93
C GLN A 174 9.50 -17.00 -8.00
N THR A 175 9.81 -16.43 -6.85
CA THR A 175 10.71 -16.97 -5.83
C THR A 175 9.95 -17.66 -4.71
N GLU A 176 10.68 -18.22 -3.74
CA GLU A 176 10.18 -18.69 -2.45
C GLU A 176 10.84 -17.93 -1.28
N GLU A 177 11.42 -16.77 -1.58
CA GLU A 177 12.04 -15.88 -0.60
C GLU A 177 10.95 -15.06 0.11
N TYR A 178 10.23 -15.72 1.02
CA TYR A 178 9.12 -15.10 1.75
C TYR A 178 9.64 -14.09 2.78
N GLY A 179 8.90 -12.99 2.98
CA GLY A 179 9.31 -11.98 3.95
C GLY A 179 8.80 -10.57 3.67
N VAL A 180 9.48 -9.60 4.29
CA VAL A 180 9.19 -8.17 4.15
C VAL A 180 10.21 -7.53 3.21
N TYR A 181 9.73 -6.67 2.32
CA TYR A 181 10.52 -6.01 1.29
C TYR A 181 10.17 -4.53 1.20
N HIS A 182 11.17 -3.70 0.91
CA HIS A 182 10.96 -2.33 0.46
C HIS A 182 11.04 -2.27 -1.06
N CYS A 183 10.08 -1.62 -1.69
CA CYS A 183 10.06 -1.38 -3.13
C CYS A 183 9.66 0.08 -3.40
N THR A 184 10.66 0.93 -3.58
CA THR A 184 10.50 2.36 -3.86
C THR A 184 11.36 2.79 -5.03
N GLY A 185 11.07 3.97 -5.59
CA GLY A 185 11.96 4.61 -6.56
C GLY A 185 13.33 4.90 -5.97
N LYS A 186 14.33 5.08 -6.84
CA LYS A 186 15.70 5.43 -6.43
C LYS A 186 15.84 6.93 -6.16
N GLY A 187 16.76 7.28 -5.27
CA GLY A 187 17.01 8.65 -4.83
C GLY A 187 15.97 9.12 -3.82
N GLU A 188 16.07 10.36 -3.40
CA GLU A 188 15.14 11.01 -2.49
C GLU A 188 14.79 12.40 -3.00
N CYS A 189 13.61 12.89 -2.67
CA CYS A 189 13.21 14.26 -2.90
C CYS A 189 12.16 14.70 -1.87
N SER A 190 11.97 16.01 -1.72
CA SER A 190 10.84 16.55 -0.98
C SER A 190 9.57 16.56 -1.86
N TRP A 191 8.40 16.72 -1.23
CA TRP A 191 7.16 16.97 -1.99
C TRP A 191 7.28 18.22 -2.87
N TYR A 192 7.99 19.26 -2.39
CA TYR A 192 8.27 20.46 -3.17
C TYR A 192 9.10 20.15 -4.42
N ASN A 193 10.20 19.40 -4.27
CA ASN A 193 11.04 19.00 -5.41
C ASN A 193 10.25 18.17 -6.41
N PHE A 194 9.43 17.21 -5.93
CA PHE A 194 8.60 16.39 -6.79
C PHE A 194 7.55 17.22 -7.55
N ALA A 195 6.85 18.13 -6.84
CA ALA A 195 5.91 19.05 -7.48
C ALA A 195 6.59 19.94 -8.51
N SER A 196 7.78 20.48 -8.20
CA SER A 196 8.55 21.33 -9.12
C SER A 196 8.94 20.60 -10.41
N GLU A 197 9.26 19.31 -10.32
CA GLU A 197 9.55 18.48 -11.50
C GLU A 197 8.31 18.23 -12.35
N ILE A 198 7.17 18.00 -11.72
CA ILE A 198 5.88 17.79 -12.42
C ILE A 198 5.45 19.05 -13.20
N MET A 199 5.84 20.25 -12.74
CA MET A 199 5.44 21.53 -13.30
C MET A 199 6.34 22.04 -14.43
N LYS A 200 7.45 21.37 -14.72
CA LYS A 200 8.30 21.66 -15.89
C LYS A 200 7.67 21.19 -17.19
#